data_1bb6081b696b8dd37ce8883aee952cb8
#
_entry.id   1bb6081b696b8dd37ce8883aee952cb8
#
_cell.length_a   1.000
_cell.length_b   1.000
_cell.length_c   1.000
_cell.angle_alpha   90.00
_cell.angle_beta   90.00
_cell.angle_gamma   90.00
#
_symmetry.space_group_name_H-M   'P 1'
#
loop_
_entity.id
_entity.type
_entity.pdbx_description
1 polymer ?
#
loop_
_entity_poly.entity_id
_entity_poly.type
_entity_poly.pdbx_seq_one_letter_code
_entity_poly.pdbx_strand_id
1 'polypeptide(L)'
;MRLDDSHGGQVVTLLLDPASAMDVAALVIDGTDLSPGDAIPSDGDPRIDQALKGFLFTCGPDHIRHPEPTDGGGRYPLHGSLSGTPVDRTPWEASDTTCRAMVDIALADGGKARLDRRWSIKQGSVHLRDRVENIGDRPFPPMWMYHINIAGRFFDDQTRISGAMIPNGAMTWRFGDGESAHVLFPAGAVSLGPDGWARLRVGPFAALANRSLDISFKTDGLPFLQMWRCQRDAADVVSIEPVSHRIAKRSELSQSGELVMLMPGAAIAYELMFGLVDAAGADRAD
;
A
#
# COMPACT_ATOMS: atom_id res chain seq x y z
N MET A 1 -12.58 2.16 -12.84
CA MET A 1 -13.16 3.41 -12.30
C MET A 1 -12.10 4.50 -12.37
N ARG A 2 -12.42 5.73 -12.76
CA ARG A 2 -11.47 6.83 -12.90
C ARG A 2 -11.86 7.97 -11.98
N LEU A 3 -10.88 8.52 -11.24
CA LEU A 3 -10.99 9.74 -10.46
C LEU A 3 -9.96 10.75 -10.99
N ASP A 4 -10.34 12.01 -11.10
CA ASP A 4 -9.50 13.10 -11.62
C ASP A 4 -9.59 14.33 -10.72
N ASP A 5 -8.46 14.99 -10.49
CA ASP A 5 -8.38 16.32 -9.87
C ASP A 5 -7.39 17.20 -10.64
N SER A 6 -7.67 18.48 -10.71
CA SER A 6 -6.78 19.47 -11.31
C SER A 6 -6.60 20.65 -10.35
N HIS A 7 -5.39 20.84 -9.87
CA HIS A 7 -5.06 21.87 -8.90
C HIS A 7 -3.69 22.52 -9.20
N GLY A 8 -3.63 23.83 -9.22
CA GLY A 8 -2.35 24.56 -9.43
C GLY A 8 -1.64 24.26 -10.75
N GLY A 9 -2.37 23.81 -11.78
CA GLY A 9 -1.81 23.38 -13.06
C GLY A 9 -1.35 21.91 -13.10
N GLN A 10 -1.43 21.19 -12.00
CA GLN A 10 -1.18 19.74 -11.93
C GLN A 10 -2.48 18.96 -12.15
N VAL A 11 -2.41 17.90 -12.94
CA VAL A 11 -3.51 16.95 -13.15
C VAL A 11 -3.14 15.61 -12.52
N VAL A 12 -3.98 15.13 -11.60
CA VAL A 12 -3.83 13.80 -10.98
C VAL A 12 -4.99 12.92 -11.39
N THR A 13 -4.69 11.76 -11.94
CA THR A 13 -5.67 10.73 -12.31
C THR A 13 -5.38 9.43 -11.56
N LEU A 14 -6.39 8.87 -10.90
CA LEU A 14 -6.37 7.50 -10.38
C LEU A 14 -7.24 6.61 -11.26
N LEU A 15 -6.69 5.49 -11.70
CA LEU A 15 -7.45 4.40 -12.29
C LEU A 15 -7.62 3.30 -11.24
N LEU A 16 -8.84 3.18 -10.71
CA LEU A 16 -9.19 2.17 -9.71
C LEU A 16 -9.69 0.89 -10.39
N ASP A 17 -9.27 -0.26 -9.86
CA ASP A 17 -9.65 -1.58 -10.37
C ASP A 17 -10.80 -2.21 -9.58
N PRO A 18 -12.02 -2.27 -10.14
CA PRO A 18 -13.15 -2.94 -9.47
C PRO A 18 -12.94 -4.45 -9.29
N ALA A 19 -12.09 -5.08 -10.07
CA ALA A 19 -11.80 -6.51 -9.94
C ALA A 19 -10.87 -6.83 -8.76
N SER A 20 -10.20 -5.81 -8.20
CA SER A 20 -9.30 -5.92 -7.03
C SER A 20 -9.65 -4.88 -5.97
N ALA A 21 -10.82 -4.99 -5.37
CA ALA A 21 -11.27 -4.18 -4.23
C ALA A 21 -11.04 -2.65 -4.39
N MET A 22 -11.12 -2.11 -5.60
CA MET A 22 -10.77 -0.72 -5.95
C MET A 22 -9.32 -0.35 -5.61
N ASP A 23 -8.38 -1.26 -5.77
CA ASP A 23 -6.95 -0.94 -5.76
C ASP A 23 -6.58 -0.02 -6.94
N VAL A 24 -5.40 0.59 -6.91
CA VAL A 24 -4.99 1.57 -7.95
C VAL A 24 -4.24 0.85 -9.07
N ALA A 25 -4.89 0.68 -10.21
CA ALA A 25 -4.24 0.15 -11.43
C ALA A 25 -3.19 1.13 -11.98
N ALA A 26 -3.47 2.44 -11.95
CA ALA A 26 -2.51 3.47 -12.38
C ALA A 26 -2.67 4.77 -11.59
N LEU A 27 -1.53 5.40 -11.27
CA LEU A 27 -1.44 6.79 -10.83
C LEU A 27 -0.79 7.58 -11.96
N VAL A 28 -1.57 8.42 -12.61
CA VAL A 28 -1.10 9.27 -13.71
C VAL A 28 -1.04 10.72 -13.25
N ILE A 29 0.13 11.33 -13.36
CA ILE A 29 0.35 12.73 -12.98
C ILE A 29 0.90 13.49 -14.18
N ASP A 30 0.19 14.51 -14.62
CA ASP A 30 0.51 15.31 -15.81
C ASP A 30 0.80 14.44 -17.05
N GLY A 31 0.02 13.35 -17.20
CA GLY A 31 0.18 12.40 -18.31
C GLY A 31 1.23 11.31 -18.10
N THR A 32 2.00 11.34 -17.00
CA THR A 32 3.02 10.33 -16.65
C THR A 32 2.43 9.28 -15.72
N ASP A 33 2.36 8.02 -16.16
CA ASP A 33 1.95 6.88 -15.35
C ASP A 33 3.12 6.32 -14.54
N LEU A 34 3.01 6.38 -13.22
CA LEU A 34 4.04 5.90 -12.27
C LEU A 34 3.98 4.39 -12.03
N SER A 35 2.93 3.70 -12.47
CA SER A 35 2.80 2.26 -12.25
C SER A 35 3.86 1.46 -13.01
N PRO A 36 4.26 0.28 -12.50
CA PRO A 36 5.20 -0.60 -13.18
C PRO A 36 4.62 -1.25 -14.44
N GLY A 37 3.28 -1.24 -14.63
CA GLY A 37 2.64 -1.98 -15.70
C GLY A 37 2.88 -3.50 -15.54
N ASP A 38 3.40 -4.13 -16.58
CA ASP A 38 3.74 -5.57 -16.58
C ASP A 38 5.17 -5.87 -16.07
N ALA A 39 5.80 -4.92 -15.38
CA ALA A 39 7.20 -5.02 -14.95
C ALA A 39 7.43 -5.97 -13.75
N ILE A 40 6.41 -6.66 -13.27
CA ILE A 40 6.52 -7.68 -12.23
C ILE A 40 6.17 -9.03 -12.87
N PRO A 41 7.11 -10.01 -12.88
CA PRO A 41 6.87 -11.30 -13.50
C PRO A 41 5.78 -12.08 -12.77
N SER A 42 4.94 -12.77 -13.54
CA SER A 42 3.97 -13.73 -13.02
C SER A 42 4.66 -14.84 -12.24
N ASP A 43 4.14 -15.15 -11.05
CA ASP A 43 4.54 -16.33 -10.28
C ASP A 43 3.56 -17.51 -10.47
N GLY A 44 2.57 -17.32 -11.36
CA GLY A 44 1.52 -18.30 -11.66
C GLY A 44 0.30 -18.21 -10.74
N ASP A 45 0.27 -17.31 -9.76
CA ASP A 45 -0.96 -17.00 -9.01
C ASP A 45 -1.72 -15.86 -9.72
N PRO A 46 -2.89 -16.14 -10.33
CA PRO A 46 -3.62 -15.13 -11.10
C PRO A 46 -4.07 -13.91 -10.28
N ARG A 47 -4.17 -14.03 -8.95
CA ARG A 47 -4.45 -12.88 -8.08
C ARG A 47 -3.26 -11.95 -8.00
N ILE A 48 -2.05 -12.50 -7.96
CA ILE A 48 -0.80 -11.74 -7.93
C ILE A 48 -0.54 -11.10 -9.28
N ASP A 49 -0.73 -11.82 -10.37
CA ASP A 49 -0.56 -11.31 -11.72
C ASP A 49 -1.42 -10.07 -12.00
N GLN A 50 -2.60 -9.99 -11.40
CA GLN A 50 -3.47 -8.81 -11.51
C GLN A 50 -3.07 -7.69 -10.55
N ALA A 51 -2.74 -8.02 -9.31
CA ALA A 51 -2.49 -7.06 -8.25
C ALA A 51 -1.13 -6.36 -8.38
N LEU A 52 -0.06 -7.10 -8.71
CA LEU A 52 1.29 -6.53 -8.82
C LEU A 52 1.50 -5.63 -10.05
N LYS A 53 0.59 -5.62 -11.00
CA LYS A 53 0.65 -4.75 -12.20
C LYS A 53 0.35 -3.28 -11.91
N GLY A 54 -0.46 -3.00 -10.87
CA GLY A 54 -0.93 -1.67 -10.53
C GLY A 54 0.05 -0.83 -9.73
N PHE A 55 -0.29 0.46 -9.60
CA PHE A 55 0.43 1.39 -8.75
C PHE A 55 0.32 1.04 -7.26
N LEU A 56 -0.87 0.62 -6.80
CA LEU A 56 -1.09 0.19 -5.42
C LEU A 56 -2.04 -0.99 -5.39
N PHE A 57 -1.64 -2.06 -4.72
CA PHE A 57 -2.56 -3.09 -4.31
C PHE A 57 -2.49 -3.30 -2.79
N THR A 58 -3.55 -3.90 -2.24
CA THR A 58 -3.69 -4.06 -0.80
C THR A 58 -3.57 -5.53 -0.41
N CYS A 59 -2.68 -5.81 0.54
CA CYS A 59 -2.54 -7.12 1.15
C CYS A 59 -3.32 -7.19 2.46
N GLY A 60 -3.98 -8.30 2.72
CA GLY A 60 -4.75 -8.52 3.96
C GLY A 60 -6.09 -9.23 3.70
N PRO A 61 -7.06 -9.16 4.63
CA PRO A 61 -6.92 -8.74 6.01
C PRO A 61 -6.39 -9.84 6.94
N ASP A 62 -6.27 -11.09 6.48
CA ASP A 62 -5.89 -12.26 7.26
C ASP A 62 -4.41 -12.64 7.09
N HIS A 63 -3.75 -12.18 6.03
CA HIS A 63 -2.34 -12.45 5.73
C HIS A 63 -1.75 -11.36 4.81
N ILE A 64 -0.41 -11.16 4.84
CA ILE A 64 0.26 -10.09 4.05
C ILE A 64 1.53 -10.54 3.33
N ARG A 65 1.93 -11.82 3.43
CA ARG A 65 3.20 -12.30 2.91
C ARG A 65 3.03 -13.56 2.05
N HIS A 66 4.13 -14.30 1.88
CA HIS A 66 4.12 -15.59 1.18
C HIS A 66 3.14 -16.58 1.81
N PRO A 67 2.58 -17.52 1.03
CA PRO A 67 1.60 -18.47 1.51
C PRO A 67 2.09 -19.26 2.72
N GLU A 68 1.30 -19.30 3.79
CA GLU A 68 1.55 -20.08 5.00
C GLU A 68 0.37 -21.03 5.30
N PRO A 69 0.60 -22.18 5.99
CA PRO A 69 -0.48 -23.09 6.36
C PRO A 69 -1.46 -22.43 7.34
N THR A 70 -2.75 -22.76 7.21
CA THR A 70 -3.77 -22.48 8.23
C THR A 70 -3.87 -23.63 9.22
N ASP A 71 -4.36 -23.38 10.44
CA ASP A 71 -4.58 -24.42 11.46
C ASP A 71 -5.62 -25.48 11.00
N GLY A 72 -6.53 -25.11 10.10
CA GLY A 72 -7.56 -25.98 9.53
C GLY A 72 -7.08 -26.86 8.36
N GLY A 73 -5.78 -26.88 8.04
CA GLY A 73 -5.19 -27.70 6.95
C GLY A 73 -5.25 -27.07 5.56
N GLY A 74 -5.68 -25.80 5.46
CA GLY A 74 -5.60 -24.98 4.25
C GLY A 74 -4.32 -24.17 4.17
N ARG A 75 -4.33 -23.10 3.35
CA ARG A 75 -3.23 -22.13 3.25
C ARG A 75 -3.76 -20.71 3.18
N TYR A 76 -3.12 -19.81 3.90
CA TYR A 76 -3.25 -18.38 3.62
C TYR A 76 -2.67 -18.11 2.23
N PRO A 77 -3.39 -17.41 1.37
CA PRO A 77 -2.89 -17.08 0.04
C PRO A 77 -1.76 -16.05 0.13
N LEU A 78 -0.97 -15.98 -0.94
CA LEU A 78 -0.01 -14.90 -1.10
C LEU A 78 -0.72 -13.56 -0.96
N HIS A 79 -0.21 -12.69 -0.09
CA HIS A 79 -0.72 -11.36 0.23
C HIS A 79 -2.14 -11.31 0.81
N GLY A 80 -2.69 -12.45 1.29
CA GLY A 80 -3.97 -12.50 1.98
C GLY A 80 -5.19 -12.62 1.07
N SER A 81 -6.36 -12.65 1.70
CA SER A 81 -7.61 -13.00 1.02
C SER A 81 -8.27 -11.82 0.27
N LEU A 82 -7.80 -10.57 0.44
CA LEU A 82 -8.37 -9.39 -0.20
C LEU A 82 -8.02 -9.28 -1.68
N SER A 83 -6.76 -9.56 -2.03
CA SER A 83 -6.27 -9.40 -3.40
C SER A 83 -7.13 -10.16 -4.42
N GLY A 84 -7.54 -9.48 -5.48
CA GLY A 84 -8.42 -10.04 -6.50
C GLY A 84 -9.87 -10.23 -6.07
N THR A 85 -10.31 -9.66 -4.93
CA THR A 85 -11.73 -9.67 -4.55
C THR A 85 -12.50 -8.57 -5.31
N PRO A 86 -13.45 -8.93 -6.17
CA PRO A 86 -14.16 -7.94 -6.97
C PRO A 86 -15.22 -7.17 -6.16
N VAL A 87 -15.49 -5.94 -6.57
CA VAL A 87 -16.56 -5.09 -6.04
C VAL A 87 -17.79 -5.02 -6.95
N ASP A 88 -17.82 -5.83 -8.00
CA ASP A 88 -18.88 -5.81 -9.04
C ASP A 88 -20.28 -6.15 -8.53
N ARG A 89 -20.39 -6.78 -7.37
CA ARG A 89 -21.66 -7.18 -6.72
C ARG A 89 -22.12 -6.24 -5.62
N THR A 90 -21.29 -5.28 -5.24
CA THR A 90 -21.60 -4.31 -4.18
C THR A 90 -21.71 -2.93 -4.81
N PRO A 91 -22.81 -2.18 -4.57
CA PRO A 91 -22.90 -0.83 -5.10
C PRO A 91 -21.77 0.03 -4.55
N TRP A 92 -21.12 0.81 -5.41
CA TRP A 92 -20.19 1.85 -5.00
C TRP A 92 -20.76 3.23 -5.29
N GLU A 93 -20.34 4.19 -4.52
CA GLU A 93 -20.63 5.61 -4.72
C GLU A 93 -19.40 6.28 -5.31
N ALA A 94 -19.55 7.04 -6.38
CA ALA A 94 -18.42 7.72 -7.01
C ALA A 94 -18.82 9.08 -7.58
N SER A 95 -17.82 9.98 -7.57
CA SER A 95 -17.83 11.26 -8.28
C SER A 95 -16.52 11.39 -9.06
N ASP A 96 -16.22 12.56 -9.62
CA ASP A 96 -14.95 12.79 -10.32
C ASP A 96 -13.74 12.65 -9.37
N THR A 97 -13.90 13.01 -8.09
CA THR A 97 -12.79 13.06 -7.11
C THR A 97 -12.94 12.11 -5.94
N THR A 98 -14.02 11.35 -5.85
CA THR A 98 -14.27 10.42 -4.73
C THR A 98 -14.80 9.08 -5.20
N CYS A 99 -14.44 8.01 -4.47
CA CYS A 99 -15.02 6.69 -4.64
C CYS A 99 -15.16 6.03 -3.26
N ARG A 100 -16.30 5.40 -3.01
CA ARG A 100 -16.53 4.54 -1.86
C ARG A 100 -17.05 3.19 -2.33
N ALA A 101 -16.42 2.11 -1.83
CA ALA A 101 -16.85 0.74 -2.07
C ALA A 101 -16.83 -0.08 -0.78
N MET A 102 -17.77 -1.02 -0.67
CA MET A 102 -17.76 -2.04 0.38
C MET A 102 -17.54 -3.41 -0.25
N VAL A 103 -16.68 -4.21 0.38
CA VAL A 103 -16.30 -5.56 -0.09
C VAL A 103 -16.38 -6.54 1.06
N ASP A 104 -17.14 -7.61 0.90
CA ASP A 104 -17.18 -8.72 1.84
C ASP A 104 -16.12 -9.76 1.41
N ILE A 105 -15.24 -10.13 2.34
CA ILE A 105 -14.07 -10.95 2.10
C ILE A 105 -14.23 -12.26 2.86
N ALA A 106 -14.17 -13.38 2.12
CA ALA A 106 -14.03 -14.69 2.74
C ALA A 106 -12.57 -14.93 3.14
N LEU A 107 -12.29 -15.14 4.42
CA LEU A 107 -10.93 -15.37 4.92
C LEU A 107 -10.50 -16.83 4.69
N ALA A 108 -9.21 -17.05 4.59
CA ALA A 108 -8.62 -18.36 4.30
C ALA A 108 -8.90 -19.42 5.38
N ASP A 109 -9.16 -19.00 6.61
CA ASP A 109 -9.52 -19.88 7.75
C ASP A 109 -11.04 -20.10 7.90
N GLY A 110 -11.85 -19.58 6.97
CA GLY A 110 -13.31 -19.64 6.96
C GLY A 110 -14.01 -18.49 7.68
N GLY A 111 -13.27 -17.51 8.22
CA GLY A 111 -13.83 -16.28 8.77
C GLY A 111 -14.37 -15.34 7.68
N LYS A 112 -14.87 -14.17 8.08
CA LYS A 112 -15.39 -13.15 7.18
C LYS A 112 -15.02 -11.75 7.66
N ALA A 113 -14.57 -10.92 6.73
CA ALA A 113 -14.32 -9.50 6.98
C ALA A 113 -15.10 -8.63 6.00
N ARG A 114 -15.34 -7.38 6.35
CA ARG A 114 -15.87 -6.35 5.45
C ARG A 114 -14.89 -5.20 5.39
N LEU A 115 -14.55 -4.79 4.16
CA LEU A 115 -13.81 -3.58 3.87
C LEU A 115 -14.79 -2.48 3.46
N ASP A 116 -14.78 -1.32 4.15
CA ASP A 116 -15.36 -0.04 3.69
C ASP A 116 -14.18 0.82 3.24
N ARG A 117 -13.97 0.93 1.95
CA ARG A 117 -12.86 1.66 1.31
C ARG A 117 -13.33 2.98 0.75
N ARG A 118 -12.55 4.05 1.02
CA ARG A 118 -12.85 5.39 0.52
C ARG A 118 -11.62 6.05 -0.07
N TRP A 119 -11.72 6.39 -1.32
CA TRP A 119 -10.76 7.20 -2.05
C TRP A 119 -11.24 8.63 -2.16
N SER A 120 -10.34 9.59 -2.04
CA SER A 120 -10.60 10.99 -2.42
C SER A 120 -9.34 11.63 -2.98
N ILE A 121 -9.51 12.53 -3.95
CA ILE A 121 -8.44 13.41 -4.44
C ILE A 121 -8.86 14.84 -4.10
N LYS A 122 -7.97 15.57 -3.48
CA LYS A 122 -8.19 16.99 -3.15
C LYS A 122 -6.89 17.77 -3.26
N GLN A 123 -6.89 18.81 -4.08
CA GLN A 123 -5.73 19.68 -4.29
C GLN A 123 -4.47 18.89 -4.71
N GLY A 124 -4.63 17.90 -5.61
CA GLY A 124 -3.54 17.04 -6.08
C GLY A 124 -3.06 15.98 -5.07
N SER A 125 -3.63 15.92 -3.88
CA SER A 125 -3.34 14.89 -2.87
C SER A 125 -4.41 13.80 -2.86
N VAL A 126 -3.98 12.57 -2.89
CA VAL A 126 -4.82 11.37 -2.80
C VAL A 126 -4.90 10.92 -1.35
N HIS A 127 -6.10 10.61 -0.88
CA HIS A 127 -6.34 10.06 0.45
C HIS A 127 -7.14 8.77 0.34
N LEU A 128 -6.61 7.70 0.91
CA LEU A 128 -7.25 6.40 1.11
C LEU A 128 -7.59 6.20 2.58
N ARG A 129 -8.83 5.82 2.84
CA ARG A 129 -9.30 5.36 4.15
C ARG A 129 -9.95 4.01 4.01
N ASP A 130 -9.45 3.04 4.75
CA ASP A 130 -9.98 1.69 4.85
C ASP A 130 -10.43 1.41 6.27
N ARG A 131 -11.62 0.82 6.40
CA ARG A 131 -12.14 0.29 7.65
C ARG A 131 -12.43 -1.19 7.44
N VAL A 132 -11.70 -2.03 8.15
CA VAL A 132 -11.87 -3.49 8.14
C VAL A 132 -12.66 -3.89 9.38
N GLU A 133 -13.78 -4.55 9.18
CA GLU A 133 -14.66 -5.07 10.22
C GLU A 133 -14.70 -6.59 10.20
N ASN A 134 -14.62 -7.22 11.35
CA ASN A 134 -14.88 -8.65 11.49
C ASN A 134 -16.40 -8.88 11.49
N ILE A 135 -16.95 -9.33 10.37
CA ILE A 135 -18.37 -9.67 10.21
C ILE A 135 -18.64 -11.18 10.36
N GLY A 136 -17.63 -11.96 10.75
CA GLY A 136 -17.73 -13.39 11.05
C GLY A 136 -18.03 -13.64 12.53
N ASP A 137 -18.01 -14.90 12.90
CA ASP A 137 -18.28 -15.42 14.24
C ASP A 137 -16.99 -15.78 15.03
N ARG A 138 -15.84 -15.70 14.38
CA ARG A 138 -14.52 -16.01 14.95
C ARG A 138 -13.57 -14.84 14.89
N PRO A 139 -12.70 -14.65 15.90
CA PRO A 139 -11.66 -13.63 15.85
C PRO A 139 -10.59 -14.00 14.82
N PHE A 140 -9.98 -12.98 14.18
CA PHE A 140 -8.79 -13.13 13.35
C PHE A 140 -7.81 -11.98 13.59
N PRO A 141 -6.49 -12.15 13.41
CA PRO A 141 -5.53 -11.06 13.52
C PRO A 141 -5.57 -10.22 12.23
N PRO A 142 -5.91 -8.92 12.31
CA PRO A 142 -5.95 -8.06 11.15
C PRO A 142 -4.52 -7.74 10.70
N MET A 143 -4.11 -8.33 9.58
CA MET A 143 -2.84 -8.06 8.92
C MET A 143 -3.10 -7.19 7.70
N TRP A 144 -2.34 -6.10 7.53
CA TRP A 144 -2.57 -5.13 6.47
C TRP A 144 -1.27 -4.58 5.89
N MET A 145 -1.22 -4.39 4.58
CA MET A 145 -0.12 -3.73 3.89
C MET A 145 -0.63 -3.03 2.65
N TYR A 146 -0.26 -1.78 2.48
CA TYR A 146 -0.38 -1.08 1.20
C TYR A 146 0.89 -1.28 0.40
N HIS A 147 0.80 -1.90 -0.75
CA HIS A 147 1.93 -2.21 -1.61
C HIS A 147 1.96 -1.21 -2.78
N ILE A 148 2.62 -0.06 -2.55
CA ILE A 148 2.74 1.00 -3.55
C ILE A 148 3.91 0.66 -4.47
N ASN A 149 3.64 0.46 -5.76
CA ASN A 149 4.63 0.08 -6.77
C ASN A 149 4.95 1.27 -7.67
N ILE A 150 6.21 1.65 -7.73
CA ILE A 150 6.71 2.68 -8.64
C ILE A 150 7.64 1.99 -9.63
N ALA A 151 7.43 2.24 -10.93
CA ALA A 151 8.28 1.65 -11.96
C ALA A 151 9.73 2.10 -11.82
N GLY A 152 10.66 1.16 -11.89
CA GLY A 152 12.09 1.40 -11.71
C GLY A 152 12.69 2.40 -12.70
N ARG A 153 12.10 2.49 -13.90
CA ARG A 153 12.51 3.49 -14.94
C ARG A 153 12.45 4.95 -14.48
N PHE A 154 11.75 5.27 -13.39
CA PHE A 154 11.68 6.63 -12.85
C PHE A 154 12.80 6.96 -11.88
N PHE A 155 13.54 5.95 -11.41
CA PHE A 155 14.60 6.11 -10.44
C PHE A 155 15.94 6.30 -11.12
N ASP A 156 16.69 7.29 -10.67
CA ASP A 156 18.05 7.58 -11.13
C ASP A 156 19.01 7.78 -9.95
N ASP A 157 20.23 8.20 -10.21
CA ASP A 157 21.27 8.39 -9.18
C ASP A 157 20.98 9.59 -8.25
N GLN A 158 20.05 10.48 -8.61
CA GLN A 158 19.62 11.60 -7.77
C GLN A 158 18.45 11.21 -6.86
N THR A 159 17.69 10.19 -7.23
CA THR A 159 16.50 9.77 -6.46
C THR A 159 16.89 9.25 -5.08
N ARG A 160 16.21 9.75 -4.06
CA ARG A 160 16.36 9.35 -2.64
C ARG A 160 15.02 8.95 -2.06
N ILE A 161 15.08 8.11 -1.04
CA ILE A 161 13.97 7.82 -0.16
C ILE A 161 14.32 8.43 1.18
N SER A 162 13.52 9.39 1.64
CA SER A 162 13.80 10.16 2.85
C SER A 162 12.60 10.17 3.80
N GLY A 163 12.88 10.18 5.11
CA GLY A 163 11.87 10.18 6.17
C GLY A 163 12.50 9.91 7.53
N ALA A 164 11.81 10.29 8.61
CA ALA A 164 12.34 10.16 9.97
C ALA A 164 12.63 8.70 10.38
N MET A 165 11.91 7.70 9.80
CA MET A 165 12.14 6.29 10.04
C MET A 165 13.37 5.73 9.30
N ILE A 166 13.91 6.46 8.32
CA ILE A 166 15.09 6.04 7.55
C ILE A 166 16.36 6.39 8.34
N PRO A 167 17.31 5.48 8.53
CA PRO A 167 18.59 5.78 9.16
C PRO A 167 19.29 6.96 8.47
N ASN A 168 19.76 7.92 9.26
CA ASN A 168 20.34 9.18 8.78
C ASN A 168 19.38 10.06 7.95
N GLY A 169 18.08 9.81 8.02
CA GLY A 169 17.04 10.61 7.38
C GLY A 169 16.82 10.34 5.90
N ALA A 170 17.74 9.70 5.20
CA ALA A 170 17.58 9.36 3.78
C ALA A 170 18.50 8.21 3.36
N MET A 171 18.06 7.50 2.28
CA MET A 171 18.83 6.43 1.64
C MET A 171 18.65 6.47 0.11
N THR A 172 19.51 5.75 -0.60
CA THR A 172 19.33 5.52 -2.04
C THR A 172 18.21 4.52 -2.27
N TRP A 173 17.59 4.56 -3.45
CA TRP A 173 16.60 3.56 -3.84
C TRP A 173 17.20 2.17 -4.13
N ARG A 174 18.52 2.10 -4.37
CA ARG A 174 19.28 0.83 -4.53
C ARG A 174 19.68 0.26 -3.17
N PHE A 175 18.71 0.06 -2.28
CA PHE A 175 18.95 -0.53 -0.97
C PHE A 175 19.14 -2.06 -1.05
N GLY A 176 19.88 -2.60 -0.09
CA GLY A 176 20.23 -4.04 -0.01
C GLY A 176 21.18 -4.49 -1.12
N ASP A 177 21.45 -5.79 -1.14
CA ASP A 177 22.38 -6.39 -2.09
C ASP A 177 21.63 -7.11 -3.23
N GLY A 178 22.31 -7.27 -4.39
CA GLY A 178 21.81 -7.98 -5.55
C GLY A 178 20.66 -7.28 -6.27
N GLU A 179 19.93 -8.04 -7.07
CA GLU A 179 18.86 -7.55 -7.96
C GLU A 179 17.50 -7.44 -7.27
N SER A 180 17.31 -8.09 -6.13
CA SER A 180 16.08 -8.03 -5.34
C SER A 180 16.41 -7.96 -3.85
N ALA A 181 15.80 -7.02 -3.13
CA ALA A 181 16.05 -6.83 -1.72
C ALA A 181 14.81 -6.29 -0.99
N HIS A 182 14.73 -6.63 0.31
CA HIS A 182 13.74 -6.07 1.23
C HIS A 182 14.45 -5.34 2.37
N VAL A 183 13.85 -4.25 2.85
CA VAL A 183 14.23 -3.59 4.10
C VAL A 183 12.97 -3.25 4.89
N LEU A 184 13.11 -3.14 6.22
CA LEU A 184 12.02 -2.80 7.12
C LEU A 184 12.50 -1.80 8.18
N PHE A 185 11.69 -0.77 8.43
CA PHE A 185 11.93 0.25 9.43
C PHE A 185 10.73 0.38 10.38
N PRO A 186 10.94 0.47 11.71
CA PRO A 186 9.89 0.87 12.63
C PRO A 186 9.46 2.32 12.35
N ALA A 187 8.21 2.53 12.02
CA ALA A 187 7.64 3.85 11.75
C ALA A 187 6.86 4.40 12.97
N GLY A 188 6.26 3.53 13.78
CA GLY A 188 5.51 3.91 14.97
C GLY A 188 6.35 4.62 16.04
N ALA A 189 7.62 4.23 16.19
CA ALA A 189 8.53 4.84 17.16
C ALA A 189 9.00 6.26 16.77
N VAL A 190 8.87 6.63 15.52
CA VAL A 190 9.26 7.94 14.98
C VAL A 190 8.07 8.71 14.39
N SER A 191 6.86 8.30 14.74
CA SER A 191 5.64 9.04 14.43
C SER A 191 5.74 10.43 15.08
N LEU A 192 6.09 11.39 14.27
CA LEU A 192 6.38 12.75 14.70
C LEU A 192 5.09 13.56 14.67
N GLY A 193 4.59 13.82 15.85
CA GLY A 193 3.47 14.71 16.07
C GLY A 193 2.25 14.03 16.72
N PRO A 194 1.34 14.82 17.27
CA PRO A 194 0.14 14.35 17.97
C PRO A 194 -0.86 13.66 17.02
N ASP A 195 -0.62 13.72 15.71
CA ASP A 195 -1.52 13.20 14.68
C ASP A 195 -1.27 11.74 14.29
N GLY A 196 -0.16 11.12 14.75
CA GLY A 196 0.16 9.71 14.49
C GLY A 196 0.46 9.36 13.03
N TRP A 197 0.89 10.34 12.21
CA TRP A 197 1.29 10.12 10.84
C TRP A 197 2.81 9.93 10.70
N ALA A 198 3.22 8.85 10.03
CA ALA A 198 4.57 8.72 9.49
C ALA A 198 4.60 9.28 8.07
N ARG A 199 5.71 9.91 7.69
CA ARG A 199 5.88 10.57 6.39
C ARG A 199 7.21 10.17 5.77
N LEU A 200 7.19 9.87 4.46
CA LEU A 200 8.38 9.69 3.66
C LEU A 200 8.22 10.37 2.31
N ARG A 201 9.35 10.68 1.70
CA ARG A 201 9.44 11.30 0.37
C ARG A 201 10.30 10.43 -0.54
N VAL A 202 9.83 10.20 -1.76
CA VAL A 202 10.53 9.46 -2.81
C VAL A 202 10.73 10.40 -4.00
N GLY A 203 11.96 10.60 -4.40
CA GLY A 203 12.31 11.51 -5.49
C GLY A 203 13.65 12.21 -5.28
N PRO A 204 13.99 13.25 -6.06
CA PRO A 204 13.17 13.79 -7.16
C PRO A 204 13.04 12.81 -8.34
N PHE A 205 11.99 12.99 -9.14
CA PHE A 205 11.79 12.25 -10.38
C PHE A 205 11.94 13.21 -11.58
N ALA A 206 12.92 12.95 -12.45
CA ALA A 206 13.17 13.77 -13.64
C ALA A 206 11.93 13.83 -14.57
N ALA A 207 11.22 12.72 -14.73
CA ALA A 207 9.99 12.63 -15.52
C ALA A 207 8.82 13.48 -14.98
N LEU A 208 8.89 13.91 -13.73
CA LEU A 208 7.88 14.75 -13.06
C LEU A 208 8.41 16.17 -12.77
N ALA A 209 9.29 16.69 -13.64
CA ALA A 209 9.92 18.01 -13.49
C ALA A 209 10.68 18.17 -12.16
N ASN A 210 11.37 17.12 -11.73
CA ASN A 210 12.11 17.02 -10.47
C ASN A 210 11.25 17.15 -9.19
N ARG A 211 9.95 16.93 -9.29
CA ARG A 211 9.08 16.81 -8.12
C ARG A 211 9.26 15.45 -7.45
N SER A 212 8.85 15.35 -6.19
CA SER A 212 8.92 14.14 -5.39
C SER A 212 7.52 13.67 -5.00
N LEU A 213 7.36 12.38 -4.76
CA LEU A 213 6.15 11.79 -4.20
C LEU A 213 6.26 11.77 -2.68
N ASP A 214 5.41 12.54 -1.98
CA ASP A 214 5.23 12.41 -0.55
C ASP A 214 4.19 11.32 -0.26
N ILE A 215 4.51 10.44 0.69
CA ILE A 215 3.66 9.34 1.14
C ILE A 215 3.53 9.46 2.66
N SER A 216 2.31 9.47 3.17
CA SER A 216 2.02 9.52 4.59
C SER A 216 1.03 8.43 4.98
N PHE A 217 1.21 7.81 6.15
CA PHE A 217 0.34 6.75 6.64
C PHE A 217 0.18 6.79 8.16
N LYS A 218 -0.98 6.31 8.65
CA LYS A 218 -1.28 6.23 10.09
C LYS A 218 -0.54 5.07 10.73
N THR A 219 0.25 5.38 11.75
CA THR A 219 1.08 4.38 12.46
C THR A 219 0.31 3.53 13.45
N ASP A 220 -0.89 3.93 13.86
CA ASP A 220 -1.75 3.15 14.78
C ASP A 220 -2.08 1.77 14.22
N GLY A 221 -2.33 1.67 12.90
CA GLY A 221 -2.56 0.41 12.20
C GLY A 221 -1.35 -0.10 11.40
N LEU A 222 -0.40 0.79 11.06
CA LEU A 222 0.73 0.51 10.18
C LEU A 222 2.05 0.96 10.84
N PRO A 223 2.50 0.29 11.92
CA PRO A 223 3.66 0.73 12.69
C PRO A 223 5.01 0.51 12.02
N PHE A 224 5.04 -0.07 10.81
CA PHE A 224 6.28 -0.33 10.06
C PHE A 224 6.19 0.20 8.64
N LEU A 225 7.35 0.56 8.10
CA LEU A 225 7.59 0.77 6.68
C LEU A 225 8.46 -0.38 6.17
N GLN A 226 7.92 -1.21 5.31
CA GLN A 226 8.68 -2.15 4.50
C GLN A 226 8.92 -1.54 3.13
N MET A 227 10.01 -1.88 2.48
CA MET A 227 10.26 -1.56 1.08
C MET A 227 10.83 -2.80 0.37
N TRP A 228 10.44 -2.96 -0.88
CA TRP A 228 10.94 -4.00 -1.78
C TRP A 228 11.46 -3.36 -3.06
N ARG A 229 12.55 -3.91 -3.56
CA ARG A 229 13.14 -3.56 -4.83
C ARG A 229 13.36 -4.83 -5.65
N CYS A 230 12.99 -4.83 -6.92
CA CYS A 230 13.27 -5.93 -7.84
C CYS A 230 13.63 -5.38 -9.22
N GLN A 231 14.85 -5.69 -9.67
CA GLN A 231 15.39 -5.41 -11.01
C GLN A 231 15.90 -6.71 -11.63
N ARG A 232 15.13 -7.79 -11.52
CA ARG A 232 15.49 -9.11 -12.01
C ARG A 232 14.55 -9.51 -13.15
N ASP A 233 15.11 -10.06 -14.23
CA ASP A 233 14.37 -10.48 -15.41
C ASP A 233 13.56 -9.32 -16.01
N ALA A 234 12.26 -9.50 -16.17
CA ALA A 234 11.34 -8.45 -16.62
C ALA A 234 10.89 -7.50 -15.49
N ALA A 235 11.24 -7.77 -14.23
CA ALA A 235 10.82 -6.93 -13.12
C ALA A 235 11.70 -5.68 -13.03
N ASP A 236 11.06 -4.50 -12.94
CA ASP A 236 11.71 -3.22 -12.69
C ASP A 236 10.80 -2.35 -11.82
N VAL A 237 10.90 -2.56 -10.50
CA VAL A 237 9.99 -1.96 -9.53
C VAL A 237 10.69 -1.64 -8.21
N VAL A 238 10.26 -0.55 -7.60
CA VAL A 238 10.54 -0.21 -6.21
C VAL A 238 9.21 -0.04 -5.50
N SER A 239 8.99 -0.81 -4.43
CA SER A 239 7.76 -0.76 -3.64
C SER A 239 7.97 -0.07 -2.31
N ILE A 240 6.98 0.72 -1.93
CA ILE A 240 6.86 1.40 -0.64
C ILE A 240 5.66 0.80 0.07
N GLU A 241 5.90 0.18 1.22
CA GLU A 241 4.93 -0.73 1.82
C GLU A 241 4.67 -0.39 3.30
N PRO A 242 3.80 0.61 3.61
CA PRO A 242 3.28 0.77 4.97
C PRO A 242 2.58 -0.52 5.42
N VAL A 243 3.00 -1.09 6.58
CA VAL A 243 2.61 -2.45 6.95
C VAL A 243 2.35 -2.60 8.45
N SER A 244 1.37 -3.44 8.79
CA SER A 244 0.93 -3.69 10.16
C SER A 244 1.91 -4.52 11.00
N HIS A 245 2.72 -5.39 10.38
CA HIS A 245 3.59 -6.34 11.08
C HIS A 245 4.99 -6.38 10.47
N ARG A 246 6.00 -6.60 11.33
CA ARG A 246 7.40 -6.81 10.90
C ARG A 246 7.53 -8.05 9.99
N ILE A 247 8.66 -8.16 9.28
CA ILE A 247 8.98 -9.33 8.47
C ILE A 247 9.25 -10.53 9.41
N ALA A 248 8.26 -11.41 9.53
CA ALA A 248 8.34 -12.65 10.30
C ALA A 248 7.27 -13.63 9.83
N LYS A 249 7.45 -14.90 10.12
CA LYS A 249 6.41 -15.91 9.93
C LYS A 249 5.24 -15.66 10.88
N ARG A 250 4.04 -16.03 10.46
CA ARG A 250 2.83 -15.92 11.28
C ARG A 250 2.98 -16.64 12.64
N SER A 251 3.62 -17.82 12.66
CA SER A 251 3.90 -18.56 13.89
C SER A 251 4.82 -17.79 14.87
N GLU A 252 5.81 -17.06 14.36
CA GLU A 252 6.69 -16.22 15.18
C GLU A 252 5.95 -15.02 15.75
N LEU A 253 5.13 -14.35 14.93
CA LEU A 253 4.29 -13.23 15.39
C LEU A 253 3.27 -13.69 16.44
N SER A 254 2.72 -14.90 16.30
CA SER A 254 1.82 -15.48 17.29
C SER A 254 2.53 -15.76 18.62
N GLN A 255 3.71 -16.38 18.56
CA GLN A 255 4.51 -16.71 19.76
C GLN A 255 4.97 -15.46 20.50
N SER A 256 5.27 -14.38 19.80
CA SER A 256 5.67 -13.09 20.39
C SER A 256 4.50 -12.23 20.86
N GLY A 257 3.24 -12.68 20.65
CA GLY A 257 2.04 -11.94 21.04
C GLY A 257 1.74 -10.73 20.13
N GLU A 258 2.33 -10.67 18.95
CA GLU A 258 2.15 -9.55 18.00
C GLU A 258 0.87 -9.69 17.16
N LEU A 259 0.25 -10.88 17.10
CA LEU A 259 -1.03 -11.08 16.42
C LEU A 259 -2.20 -10.72 17.35
N VAL A 260 -2.51 -9.44 17.46
CA VAL A 260 -3.68 -8.96 18.22
C VAL A 260 -4.95 -9.29 17.45
N MET A 261 -5.89 -9.97 18.12
CA MET A 261 -7.11 -10.47 17.47
C MET A 261 -8.18 -9.40 17.34
N LEU A 262 -8.77 -9.28 16.15
CA LEU A 262 -9.97 -8.49 15.88
C LEU A 262 -11.20 -9.35 16.18
N MET A 263 -11.91 -9.00 17.25
CA MET A 263 -13.08 -9.76 17.71
C MET A 263 -14.29 -9.58 16.77
N PRO A 264 -15.23 -10.52 16.73
CA PRO A 264 -16.50 -10.36 16.00
C PRO A 264 -17.18 -9.03 16.31
N GLY A 265 -17.60 -8.29 15.26
CA GLY A 265 -18.19 -6.96 15.35
C GLY A 265 -17.20 -5.81 15.58
N ALA A 266 -15.96 -6.09 15.90
CA ALA A 266 -14.92 -5.06 16.01
C ALA A 266 -14.39 -4.63 14.65
N ALA A 267 -13.80 -3.42 14.58
CA ALA A 267 -13.21 -2.88 13.38
C ALA A 267 -11.89 -2.16 13.66
N ILE A 268 -11.03 -2.11 12.66
CA ILE A 268 -9.78 -1.34 12.63
C ILE A 268 -9.78 -0.45 11.39
N ALA A 269 -9.13 0.72 11.49
CA ALA A 269 -8.97 1.64 10.38
C ALA A 269 -7.50 1.77 9.96
N TYR A 270 -7.31 1.97 8.65
CA TYR A 270 -6.02 2.24 8.04
C TYR A 270 -6.14 3.47 7.15
N GLU A 271 -5.13 4.33 7.18
CA GLU A 271 -5.13 5.52 6.35
C GLU A 271 -3.80 5.71 5.63
N LEU A 272 -3.88 6.13 4.38
CA LEU A 272 -2.75 6.42 3.51
C LEU A 272 -3.04 7.70 2.74
N MET A 273 -2.02 8.57 2.60
CA MET A 273 -2.07 9.72 1.71
C MET A 273 -0.83 9.75 0.83
N PHE A 274 -0.97 10.23 -0.40
CA PHE A 274 0.16 10.50 -1.27
C PHE A 274 -0.15 11.62 -2.26
N GLY A 275 0.89 12.32 -2.70
CA GLY A 275 0.79 13.40 -3.67
C GLY A 275 2.16 13.94 -4.04
N LEU A 276 2.23 14.74 -5.11
CA LEU A 276 3.48 15.37 -5.50
C LEU A 276 3.73 16.64 -4.70
N VAL A 277 5.01 16.85 -4.39
CA VAL A 277 5.53 18.07 -3.80
C VAL A 277 6.73 18.59 -4.59
N ASP A 278 6.89 19.89 -4.65
CA ASP A 278 8.04 20.52 -5.29
C ASP A 278 9.35 20.20 -4.56
N ALA A 279 10.46 20.20 -5.29
CA ALA A 279 11.79 19.96 -4.73
C ALA A 279 12.15 20.96 -3.60
N ALA A 280 11.60 22.16 -3.62
CA ALA A 280 11.82 23.24 -2.64
C ALA A 280 10.94 23.12 -1.37
N GLY A 281 10.07 22.11 -1.26
CA GLY A 281 9.14 21.93 -0.14
C GLY A 281 9.76 21.34 1.14
N ALA A 282 11.05 21.49 1.35
CA ALA A 282 11.72 20.94 2.52
C ALA A 282 11.49 21.72 3.83
N ASP A 283 10.90 22.94 3.78
CA ASP A 283 10.74 23.82 4.94
C ASP A 283 9.34 24.48 5.00
N ARG A 284 8.29 23.69 5.15
CA ARG A 284 7.02 24.17 5.75
C ARG A 284 6.55 23.13 6.77
N ALA A 285 7.30 23.05 7.86
CA ALA A 285 6.77 22.62 9.15
C ALA A 285 6.15 23.88 9.78
N ASP A 286 4.83 23.98 9.79
CA ASP A 286 4.06 24.80 10.72
C ASP A 286 3.17 23.88 11.56
#